data_9079608bd6079b2ce3ad16c196f64fd3
#
_entry.id   9079608bd6079b2ce3ad16c196f64fd3
#
_cell.length_a   1.000
_cell.length_b   1.000
_cell.length_c   1.000
_cell.angle_alpha   90.00
_cell.angle_beta   90.00
_cell.angle_gamma   90.00
#
_symmetry.space_group_name_H-M   'P 1'
#
loop_
_entity.id
_entity.type
_entity.pdbx_description
1 polymer ?
#
loop_
_entity_poly.entity_id
_entity_poly.type
_entity_poly.pdbx_seq_one_letter_code
_entity_poly.pdbx_strand_id
1 'polypeptide(L)'
;MSSSDSKYYVVWIGLNPGIYNSWEECRNQVEGWKGAIYKGFKTKEQAEEALMSPPELYIEKRETSIEKVSKKKKIELPPEVIREAMAVDAACSGNPGQMEYRGVYLGDMQQKFHYGPIKGTNNIGEFLAIVHCLALYKQRGLDWPLYSDSRNAILWVRQKKCKTKLERNESTETVFQRIEAAERWLQQNSFRNPIIKWETDKWGEIPADFGRK
;
A
#
# COMPACT_ATOMS: atom_id res chain seq x y z
N MET A 1 12.91 -29.63 6.14
CA MET A 1 12.42 -30.01 7.48
C MET A 1 11.03 -29.43 7.66
N SER A 2 10.10 -30.27 7.99
CA SER A 2 8.66 -30.15 7.88
C SER A 2 8.07 -29.05 8.76
N SER A 3 7.29 -28.17 8.17
CA SER A 3 6.51 -27.12 8.83
C SER A 3 5.12 -27.65 9.24
N SER A 4 5.06 -28.76 9.96
CA SER A 4 3.78 -29.42 10.29
C SER A 4 3.04 -28.86 11.51
N ASP A 5 3.43 -27.68 12.03
CA ASP A 5 2.88 -27.17 13.30
C ASP A 5 2.34 -25.71 13.21
N SER A 6 2.22 -25.19 12.00
CA SER A 6 1.65 -23.84 11.79
C SER A 6 0.14 -23.92 11.65
N LYS A 7 -0.61 -23.17 12.49
CA LYS A 7 -2.07 -23.10 12.46
C LYS A 7 -2.62 -21.90 11.69
N TYR A 8 -1.77 -20.88 11.47
CA TYR A 8 -2.14 -19.63 10.79
C TYR A 8 -1.10 -19.31 9.74
N TYR A 9 -1.54 -18.83 8.60
CA TYR A 9 -0.68 -18.46 7.47
C TYR A 9 -0.92 -17.03 7.08
N VAL A 10 0.13 -16.23 7.02
CA VAL A 10 0.09 -14.87 6.52
C VAL A 10 0.53 -14.85 5.07
N VAL A 11 -0.28 -14.26 4.22
CA VAL A 11 0.07 -13.93 2.83
C VAL A 11 0.25 -12.43 2.74
N TRP A 12 1.48 -11.97 2.51
CA TRP A 12 1.78 -10.55 2.26
C TRP A 12 1.65 -10.22 0.78
N ILE A 13 2.08 -11.14 -0.10
CA ILE A 13 1.99 -11.01 -1.55
C ILE A 13 1.40 -12.31 -2.10
N GLY A 14 0.25 -12.21 -2.79
CA GLY A 14 -0.51 -13.30 -3.38
C GLY A 14 -1.81 -12.77 -3.97
N LEU A 15 -2.71 -13.67 -4.35
CA LEU A 15 -4.01 -13.32 -4.93
C LEU A 15 -4.83 -12.41 -3.99
N ASN A 16 -4.94 -12.80 -2.72
CA ASN A 16 -5.53 -11.97 -1.67
C ASN A 16 -4.60 -11.97 -0.45
N PRO A 17 -3.92 -10.86 -0.11
CA PRO A 17 -3.16 -10.73 1.13
C PRO A 17 -4.06 -10.83 2.36
N GLY A 18 -3.60 -11.57 3.40
CA GLY A 18 -4.39 -11.76 4.61
C GLY A 18 -3.88 -12.90 5.49
N ILE A 19 -4.67 -13.27 6.51
CA ILE A 19 -4.40 -14.39 7.41
C ILE A 19 -5.36 -15.54 7.07
N TYR A 20 -4.82 -16.75 6.96
CA TYR A 20 -5.53 -17.97 6.61
C TYR A 20 -5.34 -19.01 7.71
N ASN A 21 -6.40 -19.78 8.03
CA ASN A 21 -6.42 -20.72 9.13
C ASN A 21 -5.95 -22.13 8.72
N SER A 22 -5.70 -22.33 7.44
CA SER A 22 -5.20 -23.59 6.90
C SER A 22 -4.19 -23.37 5.78
N TRP A 23 -3.33 -24.37 5.56
CA TRP A 23 -2.42 -24.38 4.42
C TRP A 23 -3.17 -24.40 3.08
N GLU A 24 -4.29 -25.09 3.02
CA GLU A 24 -5.09 -25.19 1.80
C GLU A 24 -5.63 -23.82 1.36
N GLU A 25 -6.18 -23.05 2.29
CA GLU A 25 -6.63 -21.69 2.04
C GLU A 25 -5.46 -20.78 1.61
N CYS A 26 -4.33 -20.84 2.30
CA CYS A 26 -3.13 -20.09 1.96
C CYS A 26 -2.61 -20.46 0.57
N ARG A 27 -2.54 -21.76 0.26
CA ARG A 27 -2.09 -22.28 -1.02
C ARG A 27 -2.89 -21.71 -2.19
N ASN A 28 -4.21 -21.64 -2.05
CA ASN A 28 -5.10 -21.05 -3.07
C ASN A 28 -4.79 -19.57 -3.35
N GLN A 29 -4.12 -18.88 -2.42
CA GLN A 29 -3.73 -17.47 -2.58
C GLN A 29 -2.35 -17.29 -3.20
N VAL A 30 -1.49 -18.29 -3.14
CA VAL A 30 -0.08 -18.18 -3.52
C VAL A 30 0.31 -19.08 -4.69
N GLU A 31 -0.46 -20.14 -4.96
CA GLU A 31 -0.18 -21.06 -6.05
C GLU A 31 -0.31 -20.38 -7.42
N GLY A 32 0.74 -20.51 -8.23
CA GLY A 32 0.81 -19.83 -9.54
C GLY A 32 1.09 -18.33 -9.48
N TRP A 33 1.14 -17.72 -8.29
CA TRP A 33 1.43 -16.30 -8.15
C TRP A 33 2.95 -16.06 -8.10
N LYS A 34 3.51 -15.51 -9.18
CA LYS A 34 4.94 -15.23 -9.26
C LYS A 34 5.34 -14.15 -8.24
N GLY A 35 6.24 -14.49 -7.32
CA GLY A 35 6.68 -13.58 -6.27
C GLY A 35 5.80 -13.59 -5.02
N ALA A 36 4.96 -14.60 -4.83
CA ALA A 36 4.19 -14.77 -3.60
C ALA A 36 5.09 -14.78 -2.37
N ILE A 37 4.66 -14.06 -1.32
CA ILE A 37 5.34 -13.99 -0.03
C ILE A 37 4.35 -14.39 1.06
N TYR A 38 4.66 -15.48 1.77
CA TYR A 38 3.83 -16.02 2.84
C TYR A 38 4.67 -16.75 3.90
N LYS A 39 4.11 -16.90 5.11
CA LYS A 39 4.71 -17.67 6.20
C LYS A 39 3.66 -18.21 7.14
N GLY A 40 3.93 -19.39 7.75
CA GLY A 40 3.10 -19.99 8.77
C GLY A 40 3.51 -19.56 10.18
N PHE A 41 2.53 -19.43 11.07
CA PHE A 41 2.67 -19.04 12.48
C PHE A 41 1.90 -19.98 13.38
N LYS A 42 2.32 -20.09 14.65
CA LYS A 42 1.70 -20.99 15.61
C LYS A 42 0.45 -20.42 16.27
N THR A 43 0.39 -19.09 16.43
CA THR A 43 -0.74 -18.40 17.05
C THR A 43 -1.29 -17.32 16.15
N LYS A 44 -2.55 -16.95 16.40
CA LYS A 44 -3.25 -15.90 15.65
C LYS A 44 -2.61 -14.54 15.89
N GLU A 45 -2.22 -14.27 17.13
CA GLU A 45 -1.58 -13.02 17.54
C GLU A 45 -0.26 -12.80 16.77
N GLN A 46 0.56 -13.86 16.64
CA GLN A 46 1.80 -13.79 15.84
C GLN A 46 1.51 -13.54 14.35
N ALA A 47 0.44 -14.11 13.81
CA ALA A 47 0.05 -13.88 12.43
C ALA A 47 -0.48 -12.45 12.22
N GLU A 48 -1.25 -11.92 13.17
CA GLU A 48 -1.74 -10.54 13.13
C GLU A 48 -0.58 -9.54 13.21
N GLU A 49 0.36 -9.72 14.14
CA GLU A 49 1.57 -8.90 14.25
C GLU A 49 2.40 -8.97 12.95
N ALA A 50 2.56 -10.17 12.40
CA ALA A 50 3.33 -10.38 11.18
C ALA A 50 2.68 -9.73 9.95
N LEU A 51 1.34 -9.81 9.81
CA LEU A 51 0.63 -9.16 8.71
C LEU A 51 0.81 -7.64 8.71
N MET A 52 0.95 -7.06 9.90
CA MET A 52 1.14 -5.63 10.11
C MET A 52 2.60 -5.18 9.99
N SER A 53 3.52 -6.12 9.85
CA SER A 53 4.96 -5.89 9.79
C SER A 53 5.51 -6.18 8.38
N PRO A 54 6.64 -5.57 7.99
CA PRO A 54 7.30 -5.91 6.74
C PRO A 54 7.69 -7.39 6.69
N PRO A 55 7.42 -8.10 5.58
CA PRO A 55 7.70 -9.54 5.46
C PRO A 55 9.18 -9.89 5.64
N GLU A 56 10.09 -8.93 5.38
CA GLU A 56 11.54 -9.10 5.52
C GLU A 56 11.98 -9.44 6.96
N LEU A 57 11.16 -9.08 7.96
CA LEU A 57 11.41 -9.42 9.37
C LEU A 57 11.17 -10.89 9.68
N TYR A 58 10.40 -11.57 8.85
CA TYR A 58 9.96 -12.95 9.09
C TYR A 58 10.50 -13.95 8.09
N ILE A 59 11.03 -13.50 6.95
CA ILE A 59 11.54 -14.34 5.88
C ILE A 59 13.05 -14.18 5.81
N GLU A 60 13.80 -15.23 6.17
CA GLU A 60 15.23 -15.26 5.89
C GLU A 60 15.45 -15.10 4.39
N LYS A 61 16.33 -14.17 4.01
CA LYS A 61 16.75 -14.01 2.62
C LYS A 61 17.26 -15.34 2.10
N ARG A 62 16.45 -16.06 1.32
CA ARG A 62 17.02 -16.99 0.36
C ARG A 62 17.83 -16.11 -0.61
N GLU A 63 19.13 -16.28 -0.60
CA GLU A 63 20.02 -15.77 -1.64
C GLU A 63 19.59 -16.40 -2.97
N THR A 64 18.58 -15.82 -3.58
CA THR A 64 18.38 -15.99 -5.01
C THR A 64 19.23 -14.92 -5.67
N SER A 65 20.28 -15.37 -6.34
CA SER A 65 21.13 -14.61 -7.24
C SER A 65 20.30 -13.74 -8.19
N ILE A 66 19.97 -12.54 -7.75
CA ILE A 66 19.52 -11.43 -8.58
C ILE A 66 20.46 -10.25 -8.27
N GLU A 67 21.74 -10.46 -8.51
CA GLU A 67 22.64 -9.38 -8.90
C GLU A 67 22.40 -9.07 -10.38
N LYS A 68 21.30 -8.40 -10.64
CA LYS A 68 21.22 -7.37 -11.67
C LYS A 68 20.51 -6.20 -11.03
N VAL A 69 21.19 -5.56 -10.13
CA VAL A 69 20.92 -4.18 -9.77
C VAL A 69 21.11 -3.38 -11.05
N SER A 70 20.03 -3.21 -11.82
CA SER A 70 19.94 -2.07 -12.71
C SER A 70 20.33 -0.89 -11.84
N LYS A 71 21.36 -0.14 -12.22
CA LYS A 71 21.74 1.13 -11.62
C LYS A 71 20.49 2.01 -11.65
N LYS A 72 19.63 1.91 -10.61
CA LYS A 72 18.55 2.88 -10.39
C LYS A 72 19.28 4.21 -10.27
N LYS A 73 19.02 5.13 -11.20
CA LYS A 73 19.44 6.52 -11.07
C LYS A 73 19.10 6.91 -9.63
N LYS A 74 20.09 7.36 -8.88
CA LYS A 74 19.88 7.88 -7.54
C LYS A 74 18.94 9.07 -7.72
N ILE A 75 17.69 8.91 -7.32
CA ILE A 75 16.71 10.01 -7.40
C ILE A 75 17.18 11.00 -6.36
N GLU A 76 17.78 12.10 -6.80
CA GLU A 76 18.14 13.20 -5.92
C GLU A 76 16.87 14.00 -5.65
N LEU A 77 16.37 13.91 -4.43
CA LEU A 77 15.24 14.70 -3.99
C LEU A 77 15.67 16.16 -3.87
N PRO A 78 14.79 17.10 -4.28
CA PRO A 78 15.01 18.53 -4.04
C PRO A 78 15.30 18.80 -2.56
N PRO A 79 16.17 19.79 -2.24
CA PRO A 79 16.60 20.05 -0.87
C PRO A 79 15.44 20.45 0.07
N GLU A 80 14.37 21.02 -0.47
CA GLU A 80 13.17 21.40 0.28
C GLU A 80 12.23 20.23 0.59
N VAL A 81 12.45 19.04 -0.02
CA VAL A 81 11.63 17.86 0.24
C VAL A 81 12.09 17.15 1.50
N ILE A 82 11.16 16.96 2.43
CA ILE A 82 11.41 16.25 3.69
C ILE A 82 11.62 14.77 3.40
N ARG A 83 12.80 14.22 3.78
CA ARG A 83 13.16 12.82 3.52
C ARG A 83 12.47 11.85 4.48
N GLU A 84 12.21 12.27 5.74
CA GLU A 84 11.43 11.50 6.71
C GLU A 84 9.93 11.64 6.41
N ALA A 85 9.52 11.16 5.25
CA ALA A 85 8.18 11.28 4.73
C ALA A 85 7.85 10.11 3.80
N MET A 86 6.57 9.85 3.58
CA MET A 86 6.09 8.98 2.52
C MET A 86 5.64 9.82 1.31
N ALA A 87 5.92 9.34 0.11
CA ALA A 87 5.22 9.72 -1.09
C ALA A 87 4.18 8.65 -1.41
N VAL A 88 2.97 9.05 -1.78
CA VAL A 88 1.89 8.12 -2.15
C VAL A 88 1.30 8.50 -3.50
N ASP A 89 0.97 7.48 -4.29
CA ASP A 89 0.41 7.65 -5.62
C ASP A 89 -0.46 6.45 -6.00
N ALA A 90 -1.24 6.60 -7.06
CA ALA A 90 -2.06 5.56 -7.65
C ALA A 90 -1.88 5.50 -9.16
N ALA A 91 -2.18 4.34 -9.73
CA ALA A 91 -2.28 4.14 -11.16
C ALA A 91 -3.58 3.42 -11.50
N CYS A 92 -4.14 3.74 -12.65
CA CYS A 92 -5.34 3.08 -13.13
C CYS A 92 -5.23 2.82 -14.64
N SER A 93 -5.37 1.57 -15.06
CA SER A 93 -5.42 1.23 -16.48
C SER A 93 -6.85 1.38 -17.01
N GLY A 94 -7.18 2.59 -17.47
CA GLY A 94 -8.54 3.02 -17.78
C GLY A 94 -9.15 3.82 -16.61
N ASN A 95 -10.31 4.47 -16.84
CA ASN A 95 -10.97 5.28 -15.82
C ASN A 95 -12.50 5.26 -15.97
N PRO A 96 -13.20 4.26 -15.38
CA PRO A 96 -12.73 3.22 -14.46
C PRO A 96 -11.90 2.11 -15.12
N GLY A 97 -11.02 1.48 -14.34
CA GLY A 97 -10.16 0.39 -14.78
C GLY A 97 -9.50 -0.35 -13.62
N GLN A 98 -8.43 -1.09 -13.90
CA GLN A 98 -7.63 -1.74 -12.87
C GLN A 98 -6.78 -0.69 -12.15
N MET A 99 -7.18 -0.39 -10.94
CA MET A 99 -6.59 0.63 -10.05
C MET A 99 -5.72 -0.04 -9.00
N GLU A 100 -4.54 0.52 -8.80
CA GLU A 100 -3.62 0.16 -7.73
C GLU A 100 -3.01 1.42 -7.12
N TYR A 101 -2.52 1.32 -5.90
CA TYR A 101 -1.83 2.42 -5.24
C TYR A 101 -0.67 1.93 -4.37
N ARG A 102 0.28 2.81 -4.10
CA ARG A 102 1.45 2.49 -3.28
C ARG A 102 1.95 3.68 -2.47
N GLY A 103 2.79 3.35 -1.48
CA GLY A 103 3.55 4.32 -0.71
C GLY A 103 5.03 4.00 -0.73
N VAL A 104 5.86 5.03 -0.96
CA VAL A 104 7.32 4.96 -0.99
C VAL A 104 7.88 5.85 0.10
N TYR A 105 8.76 5.32 0.94
CA TYR A 105 9.47 6.11 1.94
C TYR A 105 10.64 6.85 1.29
N LEU A 106 10.67 8.18 1.46
CA LEU A 106 11.63 9.04 0.78
C LEU A 106 13.06 8.95 1.34
N GLY A 107 13.22 8.44 2.56
CA GLY A 107 14.52 8.26 3.18
C GLY A 107 15.38 7.17 2.54
N ASP A 108 14.75 6.07 2.10
CA ASP A 108 15.42 4.92 1.49
C ASP A 108 14.90 4.58 0.08
N MET A 109 13.90 5.33 -0.42
CA MET A 109 13.23 5.12 -1.72
C MET A 109 12.63 3.71 -1.87
N GLN A 110 12.29 3.06 -0.75
CA GLN A 110 11.67 1.76 -0.75
C GLN A 110 10.14 1.86 -0.68
N GLN A 111 9.47 1.01 -1.44
CA GLN A 111 8.02 0.83 -1.34
C GLN A 111 7.69 0.20 0.02
N LYS A 112 6.82 0.83 0.79
CA LYS A 112 6.42 0.36 2.13
C LYS A 112 5.05 -0.29 2.14
N PHE A 113 4.21 0.03 1.16
CA PHE A 113 2.96 -0.68 0.91
C PHE A 113 2.53 -0.57 -0.55
N HIS A 114 1.75 -1.54 -0.99
CA HIS A 114 1.09 -1.59 -2.30
C HIS A 114 -0.26 -2.28 -2.15
N TYR A 115 -1.26 -1.82 -2.88
CA TYR A 115 -2.56 -2.45 -2.93
C TYR A 115 -3.15 -2.38 -4.34
N GLY A 116 -3.83 -3.43 -4.72
CA GLY A 116 -4.44 -3.61 -6.05
C GLY A 116 -3.78 -4.75 -6.83
N PRO A 117 -4.17 -4.96 -8.09
CA PRO A 117 -5.19 -4.20 -8.80
C PRO A 117 -6.62 -4.55 -8.39
N ILE A 118 -7.50 -3.54 -8.32
CA ILE A 118 -8.96 -3.70 -8.19
C ILE A 118 -9.68 -2.72 -9.12
N LYS A 119 -10.93 -3.01 -9.47
CA LYS A 119 -11.68 -2.11 -10.34
C LYS A 119 -12.02 -0.80 -9.61
N GLY A 120 -11.57 0.32 -10.15
CA GLY A 120 -11.73 1.64 -9.53
C GLY A 120 -11.36 2.77 -10.48
N THR A 121 -11.04 3.93 -9.91
CA THR A 121 -10.54 5.11 -10.63
C THR A 121 -9.25 5.62 -10.00
N ASN A 122 -8.45 6.36 -10.75
CA ASN A 122 -7.21 6.92 -10.24
C ASN A 122 -7.43 7.75 -8.97
N ASN A 123 -8.39 8.68 -8.99
CA ASN A 123 -8.69 9.54 -7.83
C ASN A 123 -9.08 8.76 -6.57
N ILE A 124 -9.78 7.62 -6.72
CA ILE A 124 -10.09 6.72 -5.59
C ILE A 124 -8.79 6.10 -5.05
N GLY A 125 -7.92 5.62 -5.94
CA GLY A 125 -6.64 5.04 -5.55
C GLY A 125 -5.78 6.03 -4.75
N GLU A 126 -5.66 7.26 -5.23
CA GLU A 126 -4.92 8.33 -4.55
C GLU A 126 -5.52 8.66 -3.16
N PHE A 127 -6.85 8.73 -3.05
CA PHE A 127 -7.52 8.91 -1.77
C PHE A 127 -7.22 7.77 -0.81
N LEU A 128 -7.35 6.53 -1.26
CA LEU A 128 -7.06 5.34 -0.45
C LEU A 128 -5.58 5.26 -0.06
N ALA A 129 -4.66 5.66 -0.95
CA ALA A 129 -3.22 5.70 -0.67
C ALA A 129 -2.89 6.64 0.50
N ILE A 130 -3.48 7.85 0.51
CA ILE A 130 -3.29 8.82 1.60
C ILE A 130 -3.83 8.24 2.91
N VAL A 131 -5.06 7.70 2.92
CA VAL A 131 -5.66 7.15 4.15
C VAL A 131 -4.88 5.95 4.67
N HIS A 132 -4.42 5.07 3.78
CA HIS A 132 -3.56 3.93 4.14
C HIS A 132 -2.26 4.40 4.81
N CYS A 133 -1.60 5.40 4.23
CA CYS A 133 -0.40 5.99 4.81
C CYS A 133 -0.64 6.58 6.21
N LEU A 134 -1.72 7.34 6.39
CA LEU A 134 -2.10 7.91 7.69
C LEU A 134 -2.42 6.83 8.73
N ALA A 135 -3.11 5.76 8.33
CA ALA A 135 -3.38 4.62 9.21
C ALA A 135 -2.09 3.92 9.65
N LEU A 136 -1.16 3.70 8.70
CA LEU A 136 0.16 3.15 8.97
C LEU A 136 0.96 4.04 9.93
N TYR A 137 0.95 5.36 9.73
CA TYR A 137 1.62 6.31 10.61
C TYR A 137 1.07 6.25 12.03
N LYS A 138 -0.27 6.27 12.17
CA LYS A 138 -0.91 6.17 13.49
C LYS A 138 -0.53 4.90 14.23
N GLN A 139 -0.54 3.77 13.53
CA GLN A 139 -0.15 2.48 14.10
C GLN A 139 1.30 2.45 14.60
N ARG A 140 2.19 3.14 13.87
CA ARG A 140 3.63 3.20 14.21
C ARG A 140 4.00 4.37 15.10
N GLY A 141 3.05 5.22 15.49
CA GLY A 141 3.31 6.41 16.29
C GLY A 141 4.18 7.45 15.56
N LEU A 142 4.05 7.56 14.22
CA LEU A 142 4.85 8.48 13.42
C LEU A 142 4.08 9.76 13.12
N ASP A 143 4.71 10.90 13.35
CA ASP A 143 4.17 12.24 13.03
C ASP A 143 4.73 12.80 11.71
N TRP A 144 5.29 11.94 10.87
CA TRP A 144 5.90 12.33 9.60
C TRP A 144 4.90 12.92 8.63
N PRO A 145 5.31 13.86 7.77
CA PRO A 145 4.48 14.32 6.65
C PRO A 145 4.35 13.23 5.59
N LEU A 146 3.35 13.38 4.73
CA LEU A 146 3.22 12.59 3.52
C LEU A 146 2.97 13.50 2.32
N TYR A 147 3.44 13.09 1.15
CA TYR A 147 3.30 13.77 -0.11
C TYR A 147 2.32 13.03 -1.03
N SER A 148 1.47 13.78 -1.70
CA SER A 148 0.62 13.32 -2.80
C SER A 148 0.53 14.42 -3.86
N ASP A 149 0.53 14.06 -5.13
CA ASP A 149 0.34 14.99 -6.24
C ASP A 149 -1.14 15.22 -6.59
N SER A 150 -2.05 14.53 -5.92
CA SER A 150 -3.48 14.66 -6.15
C SER A 150 -4.13 15.71 -5.25
N ARG A 151 -4.49 16.85 -5.82
CA ARG A 151 -5.29 17.88 -5.13
C ARG A 151 -6.66 17.37 -4.70
N ASN A 152 -7.29 16.55 -5.55
CA ASN A 152 -8.61 15.97 -5.27
C ASN A 152 -8.57 15.02 -4.07
N ALA A 153 -7.61 14.12 -4.05
CA ALA A 153 -7.46 13.17 -2.94
C ALA A 153 -7.19 13.88 -1.61
N ILE A 154 -6.29 14.87 -1.61
CA ILE A 154 -6.00 15.70 -0.43
C ILE A 154 -7.28 16.39 0.08
N LEU A 155 -8.06 16.97 -0.84
CA LEU A 155 -9.33 17.63 -0.49
C LEU A 155 -10.34 16.62 0.11
N TRP A 156 -10.48 15.44 -0.49
CA TRP A 156 -11.40 14.39 -0.02
C TRP A 156 -11.01 13.87 1.37
N VAL A 157 -9.71 13.72 1.64
CA VAL A 157 -9.23 13.35 2.98
C VAL A 157 -9.57 14.41 4.01
N ARG A 158 -9.35 15.71 3.69
CA ARG A 158 -9.74 16.83 4.57
C ARG A 158 -11.25 16.88 4.83
N GLN A 159 -12.05 16.54 3.83
CA GLN A 159 -13.51 16.46 3.93
C GLN A 159 -13.99 15.13 4.53
N LYS A 160 -13.11 14.20 4.79
CA LYS A 160 -13.38 12.84 5.28
C LYS A 160 -14.39 12.09 4.39
N LYS A 161 -14.40 12.39 3.10
CA LYS A 161 -15.38 11.87 2.14
C LYS A 161 -14.78 11.73 0.74
N CYS A 162 -14.86 10.54 0.17
CA CYS A 162 -14.50 10.24 -1.21
C CYS A 162 -15.67 10.64 -2.14
N LYS A 163 -15.54 11.76 -2.86
CA LYS A 163 -16.59 12.27 -3.75
C LYS A 163 -16.46 11.71 -5.17
N THR A 164 -16.40 10.38 -5.27
CA THR A 164 -16.36 9.70 -6.56
C THR A 164 -17.71 9.73 -7.28
N LYS A 165 -17.66 9.70 -8.62
CA LYS A 165 -18.82 9.48 -9.50
C LYS A 165 -18.90 8.03 -10.02
N LEU A 166 -18.02 7.15 -9.53
CA LEU A 166 -18.06 5.74 -9.90
C LEU A 166 -19.37 5.13 -9.43
N GLU A 167 -20.02 4.38 -10.29
CA GLU A 167 -21.24 3.65 -9.94
C GLU A 167 -20.91 2.40 -9.11
N ARG A 168 -21.70 2.17 -8.06
CA ARG A 168 -21.59 0.98 -7.23
C ARG A 168 -22.35 -0.17 -7.90
N ASN A 169 -21.65 -1.26 -8.16
CA ASN A 169 -22.19 -2.50 -8.69
C ASN A 169 -21.33 -3.68 -8.26
N GLU A 170 -21.67 -4.89 -8.63
CA GLU A 170 -20.96 -6.09 -8.24
C GLU A 170 -19.45 -6.01 -8.54
N SER A 171 -19.07 -5.48 -9.71
CA SER A 171 -17.66 -5.37 -10.11
C SER A 171 -16.87 -4.28 -9.38
N THR A 172 -17.53 -3.32 -8.75
CA THR A 172 -16.93 -2.21 -8.00
C THR A 172 -17.16 -2.32 -6.48
N GLU A 173 -17.86 -3.34 -6.02
CA GLU A 173 -18.22 -3.50 -4.60
C GLU A 173 -16.98 -3.49 -3.69
N THR A 174 -15.92 -4.17 -4.09
CA THR A 174 -14.67 -4.23 -3.32
C THR A 174 -14.06 -2.84 -3.08
N VAL A 175 -14.05 -1.97 -4.09
CA VAL A 175 -13.52 -0.62 -3.91
C VAL A 175 -14.44 0.25 -3.05
N PHE A 176 -15.77 0.07 -3.14
CA PHE A 176 -16.71 0.80 -2.27
C PHE A 176 -16.58 0.40 -0.81
N GLN A 177 -16.41 -0.89 -0.50
CA GLN A 177 -16.13 -1.35 0.86
C GLN A 177 -14.86 -0.70 1.43
N ARG A 178 -13.81 -0.53 0.61
CA ARG A 178 -12.58 0.16 1.02
C ARG A 178 -12.77 1.65 1.21
N ILE A 179 -13.55 2.31 0.35
CA ILE A 179 -13.91 3.72 0.53
C ILE A 179 -14.62 3.90 1.87
N GLU A 180 -15.63 3.08 2.16
CA GLU A 180 -16.39 3.13 3.41
C GLU A 180 -15.49 2.88 4.64
N ALA A 181 -14.57 1.92 4.55
CA ALA A 181 -13.59 1.68 5.61
C ALA A 181 -12.66 2.87 5.82
N ALA A 182 -12.16 3.48 4.75
CA ALA A 182 -11.30 4.65 4.80
C ALA A 182 -12.03 5.88 5.37
N GLU A 183 -13.26 6.15 4.94
CA GLU A 183 -14.09 7.23 5.45
C GLU A 183 -14.41 7.04 6.95
N ARG A 184 -14.76 5.83 7.36
CA ARG A 184 -14.98 5.47 8.76
C ARG A 184 -13.72 5.68 9.59
N TRP A 185 -12.57 5.26 9.08
CA TRP A 185 -11.28 5.49 9.74
C TRP A 185 -11.02 6.99 9.94
N LEU A 186 -11.22 7.82 8.92
CA LEU A 186 -11.06 9.27 8.99
C LEU A 186 -12.02 9.93 9.98
N GLN A 187 -13.24 9.40 10.14
CA GLN A 187 -14.23 9.91 11.11
C GLN A 187 -13.83 9.58 12.55
N GLN A 188 -13.31 8.36 12.77
CA GLN A 188 -12.99 7.84 14.10
C GLN A 188 -11.59 8.24 14.58
N ASN A 189 -10.73 8.73 13.69
CA ASN A 189 -9.34 9.03 14.01
C ASN A 189 -8.98 10.49 13.72
N SER A 190 -8.15 11.04 14.60
CA SER A 190 -7.44 12.30 14.36
C SER A 190 -5.99 12.00 13.98
N PHE A 191 -5.41 12.85 13.15
CA PHE A 191 -4.01 12.80 12.76
C PHE A 191 -3.45 14.22 12.68
N ARG A 192 -2.15 14.38 12.98
CA ARG A 192 -1.42 15.65 12.91
C ARG A 192 -0.47 15.68 11.72
N ASN A 193 -0.32 14.58 11.02
CA ASN A 193 0.57 14.39 9.89
C ASN A 193 0.26 15.40 8.78
N PRO A 194 1.20 16.27 8.39
CA PRO A 194 1.00 17.18 7.28
C PRO A 194 0.80 16.41 5.96
N ILE A 195 -0.25 16.72 5.23
CA ILE A 195 -0.45 16.21 3.87
C ILE A 195 -0.01 17.32 2.92
N ILE A 196 1.12 17.11 2.25
CA ILE A 196 1.79 18.10 1.42
C ILE A 196 1.56 17.76 -0.05
N LYS A 197 1.15 18.75 -0.84
CA LYS A 197 1.04 18.61 -2.29
C LYS A 197 2.45 18.46 -2.89
N TRP A 198 2.66 17.40 -3.65
CA TRP A 198 3.86 17.25 -4.46
C TRP A 198 3.77 18.15 -5.69
N GLU A 199 4.75 19.03 -5.88
CA GLU A 199 4.79 20.00 -6.96
C GLU A 199 5.53 19.39 -8.17
N THR A 200 4.81 18.64 -9.00
CA THR A 200 5.36 17.92 -10.16
C THR A 200 6.12 18.83 -11.12
N ASP A 201 5.62 20.05 -11.33
CA ASP A 201 6.28 21.04 -12.21
C ASP A 201 7.66 21.48 -11.71
N LYS A 202 7.90 21.39 -10.38
CA LYS A 202 9.17 21.82 -9.76
C LYS A 202 10.09 20.62 -9.46
N TRP A 203 9.50 19.52 -9.03
CA TRP A 203 10.23 18.38 -8.44
C TRP A 203 10.26 17.16 -9.33
N GLY A 204 9.61 17.22 -10.51
CA GLY A 204 9.44 16.06 -11.38
C GLY A 204 8.39 15.09 -10.84
N GLU A 205 8.35 13.89 -11.41
CA GLU A 205 7.39 12.87 -11.02
C GLU A 205 7.57 12.48 -9.54
N ILE A 206 6.45 12.23 -8.86
CA ILE A 206 6.47 11.82 -7.46
C ILE A 206 7.17 10.44 -7.34
N PRO A 207 8.02 10.19 -6.32
CA PRO A 207 8.74 8.91 -6.20
C PRO A 207 7.84 7.66 -6.13
N ALA A 208 6.57 7.84 -5.81
CA ALA A 208 5.57 6.77 -5.83
C ALA A 208 4.92 6.58 -7.22
N ASP A 209 5.23 7.40 -8.24
CA ASP A 209 4.69 7.25 -9.61
C ASP A 209 5.00 5.88 -10.19
N PHE A 210 3.99 5.25 -10.81
CA PHE A 210 4.09 3.90 -11.36
C PHE A 210 4.85 3.82 -12.69
N GLY A 211 5.22 4.98 -13.28
CA GLY A 211 5.93 5.05 -14.56
C GLY A 211 5.13 4.53 -15.74
N ARG A 212 3.81 4.51 -15.63
CA ARG A 212 2.89 4.13 -16.72
C ARG A 212 2.35 5.39 -17.37
N LYS A 213 2.92 5.74 -18.50
CA LYS A 213 2.40 6.76 -19.43
C LYS A 213 1.91 6.11 -20.69
#